data_6b10e33bb41af12a09641bf629a7fc30
#
_entry.id   6b10e33bb41af12a09641bf629a7fc30
#
_cell.length_a   1.000
_cell.length_b   1.000
_cell.length_c   1.000
_cell.angle_alpha   90.00
_cell.angle_beta   90.00
_cell.angle_gamma   90.00
#
_symmetry.space_group_name_H-M   'P 1'
#
loop_
_entity.id
_entity.type
_entity.pdbx_description
1 polymer ?
#
loop_
_entity_poly.entity_id
_entity_poly.type
_entity_poly.pdbx_seq_one_letter_code
_entity_poly.pdbx_strand_id
1 'polypeptide(L)'
;FYNTLGSIYCDFMQDFEFGYELGRLGIQLMETLDLKKINCSVSKAFNGSVRFYREPLSASLEPLLETHQMGIETGDFFNAGRSAIVRCQLAFMCGKELNWLKGELSTLKLALKKIDYIIGSPEVEMLTKAVTILMEEPSTLATGIMDQYHRVTGAEYRYADQSSFNYQKLVLQTLFEENEAARETAFEMINLMKTYKHAFIDPLANCYLSLALLAACDQVPKGEKEEILTQVHDHQETLEKLAHSAPSNYLHKYHLVEAERMRVLGDEPDIIMHHYDRAIALARENEFIHEEALANELAARYLLNQDQSHAYGSYLHSAIENYESWGAKRKIAHLKSRHF
;
A
#
# COMPACT_ATOMS: atom_id res chain seq x y z
N PHE A 1 3.92 9.50 24.74
CA PHE A 1 5.37 9.75 24.65
C PHE A 1 6.09 8.55 24.00
N TYR A 2 6.10 7.35 24.64
CA TYR A 2 6.89 6.20 24.14
C TYR A 2 6.50 5.79 22.71
N ASN A 3 5.23 5.72 22.37
CA ASN A 3 4.79 5.32 21.02
C ASN A 3 5.13 6.38 19.97
N THR A 4 5.06 7.68 20.31
CA THR A 4 5.51 8.75 19.41
C THR A 4 7.02 8.69 19.22
N LEU A 5 7.77 8.41 20.29
CA LEU A 5 9.21 8.24 20.21
C LEU A 5 9.56 6.98 19.39
N GLY A 6 8.83 5.88 19.59
CA GLY A 6 8.96 4.66 18.79
C GLY A 6 8.77 4.90 17.30
N SER A 7 7.72 5.65 16.92
CA SER A 7 7.50 6.07 15.55
C SER A 7 8.66 6.90 14.99
N ILE A 8 9.18 7.87 15.79
CA ILE A 8 10.35 8.67 15.37
C ILE A 8 11.57 7.78 15.12
N TYR A 9 11.85 6.80 15.98
CA TYR A 9 12.97 5.89 15.76
C TYR A 9 12.78 5.04 14.51
N CYS A 10 11.58 4.53 14.25
CA CYS A 10 11.29 3.78 13.03
C CYS A 10 11.39 4.68 11.78
N ASP A 11 10.72 5.83 11.76
CA ASP A 11 10.52 6.63 10.57
C ASP A 11 11.76 7.45 10.16
N PHE A 12 12.53 7.95 11.13
CA PHE A 12 13.65 8.83 10.88
C PHE A 12 15.02 8.21 11.14
N MET A 13 15.13 7.38 12.18
CA MET A 13 16.40 6.77 12.54
C MET A 13 16.59 5.38 11.88
N GLN A 14 15.52 4.81 11.34
CA GLN A 14 15.49 3.45 10.78
C GLN A 14 15.97 2.38 11.79
N ASP A 15 15.81 2.65 13.09
CA ASP A 15 16.03 1.68 14.17
C ASP A 15 14.70 1.03 14.54
N PHE A 16 14.31 0.05 13.73
CA PHE A 16 13.00 -0.61 13.83
C PHE A 16 12.87 -1.47 15.09
N GLU A 17 13.96 -2.05 15.56
CA GLU A 17 14.00 -2.85 16.80
C GLU A 17 13.70 -1.96 18.01
N PHE A 18 14.50 -0.93 18.20
CA PHE A 18 14.36 -0.01 19.34
C PHE A 18 13.03 0.74 19.29
N GLY A 19 12.62 1.21 18.11
CA GLY A 19 11.34 1.87 17.92
C GLY A 19 10.14 0.99 18.30
N TYR A 20 10.18 -0.29 17.90
CA TYR A 20 9.16 -1.27 18.24
C TYR A 20 9.11 -1.55 19.75
N GLU A 21 10.27 -1.76 20.41
CA GLU A 21 10.33 -1.99 21.87
C GLU A 21 9.84 -0.78 22.67
N LEU A 22 10.13 0.45 22.23
CA LEU A 22 9.54 1.66 22.83
C LEU A 22 8.01 1.68 22.69
N GLY A 23 7.49 1.31 21.53
CA GLY A 23 6.05 1.21 21.30
C GLY A 23 5.40 0.17 22.22
N ARG A 24 5.99 -1.02 22.34
CA ARG A 24 5.54 -2.08 23.25
C ARG A 24 5.57 -1.64 24.71
N LEU A 25 6.64 -0.98 25.13
CA LEU A 25 6.73 -0.41 26.49
C LEU A 25 5.57 0.56 26.75
N GLY A 26 5.20 1.39 25.76
CA GLY A 26 4.04 2.27 25.87
C GLY A 26 2.73 1.54 26.12
N ILE A 27 2.49 0.42 25.44
CA ILE A 27 1.33 -0.46 25.65
C ILE A 27 1.37 -1.09 27.05
N GLN A 28 2.48 -1.68 27.45
CA GLN A 28 2.65 -2.31 28.77
C GLN A 28 2.43 -1.34 29.93
N LEU A 29 2.97 -0.15 29.86
CA LEU A 29 2.77 0.88 30.87
C LEU A 29 1.31 1.33 30.97
N MET A 30 0.65 1.47 29.82
CA MET A 30 -0.77 1.80 29.77
C MET A 30 -1.64 0.76 30.49
N GLU A 31 -1.39 -0.52 30.24
CA GLU A 31 -2.08 -1.65 30.86
C GLU A 31 -1.79 -1.74 32.37
N THR A 32 -0.51 -1.65 32.75
CA THR A 32 -0.07 -1.76 34.14
C THR A 32 -0.61 -0.63 35.03
N LEU A 33 -0.69 0.59 34.47
CA LEU A 33 -1.12 1.76 35.24
C LEU A 33 -2.63 2.08 35.08
N ASP A 34 -3.39 1.23 34.38
CA ASP A 34 -4.82 1.42 34.07
C ASP A 34 -5.14 2.84 33.52
N LEU A 35 -4.35 3.31 32.55
CA LEU A 35 -4.42 4.67 32.03
C LEU A 35 -5.55 4.84 31.00
N LYS A 36 -6.80 4.63 31.42
CA LYS A 36 -8.01 4.62 30.56
C LYS A 36 -8.15 5.85 29.65
N LYS A 37 -7.75 7.03 30.14
CA LYS A 37 -7.91 8.30 29.39
C LYS A 37 -7.02 8.43 28.16
N ILE A 38 -5.89 7.72 28.09
CA ILE A 38 -4.96 7.80 26.98
C ILE A 38 -4.85 6.49 26.20
N ASN A 39 -5.64 5.49 26.60
CA ASN A 39 -5.60 4.15 26.04
C ASN A 39 -5.79 4.16 24.51
N CYS A 40 -6.84 4.83 24.01
CA CYS A 40 -7.10 4.92 22.58
C CYS A 40 -5.94 5.58 21.80
N SER A 41 -5.36 6.65 22.32
CA SER A 41 -4.25 7.36 21.69
C SER A 41 -3.00 6.48 21.62
N VAL A 42 -2.68 5.76 22.71
CA VAL A 42 -1.51 4.89 22.80
C VAL A 42 -1.68 3.67 21.89
N SER A 43 -2.82 2.99 21.96
CA SER A 43 -3.14 1.83 21.14
C SER A 43 -3.15 2.17 19.65
N LYS A 44 -3.80 3.28 19.26
CA LYS A 44 -3.79 3.76 17.88
C LYS A 44 -2.37 4.04 17.38
N ALA A 45 -1.54 4.72 18.18
CA ALA A 45 -0.19 5.07 17.77
C ALA A 45 0.69 3.82 17.59
N PHE A 46 0.61 2.84 18.49
CA PHE A 46 1.34 1.58 18.32
C PHE A 46 0.85 0.81 17.10
N ASN A 47 -0.42 0.47 17.04
CA ASN A 47 -0.98 -0.39 15.99
C ASN A 47 -1.00 0.28 14.61
N GLY A 48 -1.11 1.61 14.55
CA GLY A 48 -1.17 2.35 13.30
C GLY A 48 0.16 2.92 12.80
N SER A 49 1.24 2.90 13.62
CA SER A 49 2.48 3.57 13.22
C SER A 49 3.78 2.86 13.60
N VAL A 50 3.72 1.77 14.40
CA VAL A 50 4.93 1.11 14.90
C VAL A 50 4.91 -0.40 14.67
N ARG A 51 3.78 -1.05 14.91
CA ARG A 51 3.67 -2.50 14.97
C ARG A 51 4.17 -3.21 13.71
N PHE A 52 3.81 -2.71 12.54
CA PHE A 52 4.11 -3.31 11.24
C PHE A 52 5.60 -3.27 10.84
N TYR A 53 6.44 -2.60 11.62
CA TYR A 53 7.90 -2.66 11.43
C TYR A 53 8.50 -4.00 11.92
N ARG A 54 7.75 -4.80 12.68
CA ARG A 54 8.21 -6.10 13.22
C ARG A 54 7.19 -7.23 13.10
N GLU A 55 5.90 -6.90 13.08
CA GLU A 55 4.81 -7.86 13.03
C GLU A 55 4.06 -7.77 11.67
N PRO A 56 3.31 -8.84 11.29
CA PRO A 56 2.47 -8.79 10.10
C PRO A 56 1.54 -7.56 10.10
N LEU A 57 1.44 -6.88 8.95
CA LEU A 57 0.62 -5.69 8.79
C LEU A 57 -0.85 -5.94 9.19
N SER A 58 -1.36 -7.13 8.85
CA SER A 58 -2.71 -7.58 9.20
C SER A 58 -2.95 -7.69 10.71
N ALA A 59 -1.90 -7.89 11.51
CA ALA A 59 -2.02 -7.97 12.97
C ALA A 59 -2.47 -6.67 13.64
N SER A 60 -2.40 -5.54 12.91
CA SER A 60 -2.91 -4.25 13.38
C SER A 60 -4.43 -4.10 13.23
N LEU A 61 -5.09 -4.91 12.39
CA LEU A 61 -6.50 -4.67 12.01
C LEU A 61 -7.48 -4.85 13.17
N GLU A 62 -7.35 -5.92 13.96
CA GLU A 62 -8.23 -6.17 15.10
C GLU A 62 -7.99 -5.19 16.25
N PRO A 63 -6.74 -4.94 16.71
CA PRO A 63 -6.49 -3.95 17.75
C PRO A 63 -6.95 -2.52 17.39
N LEU A 64 -6.94 -2.14 16.11
CA LEU A 64 -7.48 -0.85 15.68
C LEU A 64 -9.01 -0.81 15.72
N LEU A 65 -9.69 -1.93 15.49
CA LEU A 65 -11.15 -2.05 15.68
C LEU A 65 -11.51 -1.94 17.16
N GLU A 66 -10.82 -2.67 18.04
CA GLU A 66 -10.98 -2.56 19.49
C GLU A 66 -10.74 -1.13 19.99
N THR A 67 -9.70 -0.46 19.45
CA THR A 67 -9.42 0.95 19.78
C THR A 67 -10.55 1.88 19.34
N HIS A 68 -11.15 1.64 18.17
CA HIS A 68 -12.31 2.38 17.71
C HIS A 68 -13.51 2.22 18.69
N GLN A 69 -13.82 0.98 19.06
CA GLN A 69 -14.93 0.68 19.98
C GLN A 69 -14.71 1.33 21.34
N MET A 70 -13.51 1.16 21.90
CA MET A 70 -13.12 1.77 23.18
C MET A 70 -13.26 3.29 23.14
N GLY A 71 -12.85 3.94 22.05
CA GLY A 71 -12.95 5.39 21.91
C GLY A 71 -14.41 5.87 21.84
N ILE A 72 -15.31 5.10 21.24
CA ILE A 72 -16.75 5.38 21.27
C ILE A 72 -17.29 5.30 22.69
N GLU A 73 -16.93 4.25 23.46
CA GLU A 73 -17.39 4.04 24.83
C GLU A 73 -16.86 5.10 25.82
N THR A 74 -15.63 5.56 25.60
CA THR A 74 -14.97 6.54 26.50
C THR A 74 -15.17 7.99 26.09
N GLY A 75 -15.78 8.26 24.93
CA GLY A 75 -15.96 9.61 24.37
C GLY A 75 -14.71 10.18 23.70
N ASP A 76 -13.66 9.38 23.45
CA ASP A 76 -12.48 9.78 22.69
C ASP A 76 -12.73 9.63 21.16
N PHE A 77 -13.69 10.39 20.65
CA PHE A 77 -14.17 10.30 19.27
C PHE A 77 -13.07 10.61 18.24
N PHE A 78 -12.08 11.43 18.60
CA PHE A 78 -10.96 11.73 17.71
C PHE A 78 -10.12 10.48 17.42
N ASN A 79 -9.65 9.80 18.46
CA ASN A 79 -8.85 8.58 18.29
C ASN A 79 -9.70 7.40 17.79
N ALA A 80 -10.97 7.32 18.15
CA ALA A 80 -11.92 6.35 17.61
C ALA A 80 -12.05 6.47 16.07
N GLY A 81 -12.35 7.66 15.58
CA GLY A 81 -12.48 7.93 14.16
C GLY A 81 -11.17 7.65 13.40
N ARG A 82 -10.05 8.13 13.93
CA ARG A 82 -8.73 7.92 13.31
C ARG A 82 -8.32 6.45 13.25
N SER A 83 -8.58 5.66 14.31
CA SER A 83 -8.27 4.22 14.35
C SER A 83 -9.05 3.45 13.27
N ALA A 84 -10.33 3.75 13.11
CA ALA A 84 -11.17 3.09 12.12
C ALA A 84 -10.75 3.45 10.68
N ILE A 85 -10.33 4.69 10.42
CA ILE A 85 -9.79 5.11 9.11
C ILE A 85 -8.50 4.37 8.80
N VAL A 86 -7.54 4.40 9.73
CA VAL A 86 -6.24 3.70 9.56
C VAL A 86 -6.45 2.20 9.35
N ARG A 87 -7.37 1.58 10.09
CA ARG A 87 -7.74 0.17 9.89
C ARG A 87 -8.17 -0.13 8.45
N CYS A 88 -9.04 0.68 7.87
CA CYS A 88 -9.49 0.49 6.48
C CYS A 88 -8.34 0.73 5.47
N GLN A 89 -7.48 1.71 5.72
CA GLN A 89 -6.30 1.95 4.88
C GLN A 89 -5.33 0.77 4.92
N LEU A 90 -5.00 0.26 6.12
CA LEU A 90 -4.15 -0.93 6.27
C LEU A 90 -4.79 -2.19 5.66
N ALA A 91 -6.12 -2.35 5.77
CA ALA A 91 -6.83 -3.45 5.15
C ALA A 91 -6.72 -3.43 3.62
N PHE A 92 -6.78 -2.26 2.99
CA PHE A 92 -6.51 -2.09 1.56
C PHE A 92 -5.06 -2.48 1.22
N MET A 93 -4.08 -2.01 2.01
CA MET A 93 -2.67 -2.29 1.82
C MET A 93 -2.30 -3.77 2.07
N CYS A 94 -3.08 -4.49 2.90
CA CYS A 94 -2.96 -5.94 3.10
C CYS A 94 -3.61 -6.76 1.97
N GLY A 95 -4.32 -6.13 1.02
CA GLY A 95 -5.07 -6.86 0.00
C GLY A 95 -6.30 -7.60 0.53
N LYS A 96 -6.95 -7.10 1.58
CA LYS A 96 -8.22 -7.69 2.04
C LYS A 96 -9.27 -7.57 0.94
N GLU A 97 -10.14 -8.58 0.84
CA GLU A 97 -11.15 -8.68 -0.21
C GLU A 97 -11.97 -7.38 -0.35
N LEU A 98 -12.07 -6.87 -1.57
CA LEU A 98 -12.61 -5.52 -1.84
C LEU A 98 -14.09 -5.38 -1.48
N ASN A 99 -14.88 -6.46 -1.60
CA ASN A 99 -16.30 -6.40 -1.24
C ASN A 99 -16.48 -6.31 0.28
N TRP A 100 -15.66 -7.04 1.06
CA TRP A 100 -15.61 -6.89 2.51
C TRP A 100 -15.18 -5.46 2.88
N LEU A 101 -14.12 -4.94 2.28
CA LEU A 101 -13.61 -3.59 2.57
C LEU A 101 -14.64 -2.51 2.21
N LYS A 102 -15.40 -2.67 1.13
CA LYS A 102 -16.51 -1.76 0.77
C LYS A 102 -17.60 -1.73 1.84
N GLY A 103 -17.92 -2.89 2.43
CA GLY A 103 -18.84 -2.99 3.56
C GLY A 103 -18.34 -2.24 4.80
N GLU A 104 -17.06 -2.44 5.16
CA GLU A 104 -16.41 -1.75 6.28
C GLU A 104 -16.39 -0.22 6.07
N LEU A 105 -16.03 0.25 4.88
CA LEU A 105 -16.04 1.68 4.54
C LEU A 105 -17.45 2.30 4.61
N SER A 106 -18.46 1.56 4.20
CA SER A 106 -19.86 2.01 4.30
C SER A 106 -20.29 2.16 5.77
N THR A 107 -19.94 1.18 6.61
CA THR A 107 -20.18 1.22 8.04
C THR A 107 -19.42 2.37 8.72
N LEU A 108 -18.15 2.56 8.34
CA LEU A 108 -17.31 3.65 8.84
C LEU A 108 -17.89 5.02 8.51
N LYS A 109 -18.35 5.26 7.29
CA LYS A 109 -19.00 6.53 6.92
C LYS A 109 -20.19 6.87 7.83
N LEU A 110 -21.01 5.88 8.16
CA LEU A 110 -22.14 6.06 9.08
C LEU A 110 -21.67 6.34 10.51
N ALA A 111 -20.64 5.63 10.98
CA ALA A 111 -20.07 5.82 12.31
C ALA A 111 -19.44 7.21 12.47
N LEU A 112 -18.64 7.67 11.52
CA LEU A 112 -18.03 9.00 11.54
C LEU A 112 -19.08 10.12 11.55
N LYS A 113 -20.16 9.95 10.78
CA LYS A 113 -21.28 10.90 10.79
C LYS A 113 -21.97 10.98 12.15
N LYS A 114 -22.13 9.87 12.85
CA LYS A 114 -22.77 9.83 14.19
C LYS A 114 -21.98 10.57 15.27
N ILE A 115 -20.64 10.58 15.15
CA ILE A 115 -19.74 11.25 16.11
C ILE A 115 -19.27 12.64 15.61
N ASP A 116 -19.86 13.12 14.53
CA ASP A 116 -19.52 14.41 13.89
C ASP A 116 -18.01 14.53 13.53
N TYR A 117 -17.40 13.42 13.14
CA TYR A 117 -15.98 13.38 12.75
C TYR A 117 -15.78 13.73 11.28
N ILE A 118 -15.81 15.02 10.97
CA ILE A 118 -15.73 15.54 9.58
C ILE A 118 -14.30 15.44 9.02
N ILE A 119 -13.27 15.57 9.88
CA ILE A 119 -11.87 15.70 9.48
C ILE A 119 -11.36 14.50 8.64
N GLY A 120 -11.84 13.31 8.91
CA GLY A 120 -11.43 12.08 8.20
C GLY A 120 -12.31 11.71 7.00
N SER A 121 -13.35 12.47 6.70
CA SER A 121 -14.29 12.18 5.61
C SER A 121 -13.61 12.10 4.23
N PRO A 122 -12.67 12.99 3.85
CA PRO A 122 -12.00 12.92 2.56
C PRO A 122 -11.19 11.63 2.37
N GLU A 123 -10.45 11.18 3.38
CA GLU A 123 -9.65 9.93 3.30
C GLU A 123 -10.55 8.71 3.05
N VAL A 124 -11.70 8.64 3.73
CA VAL A 124 -12.66 7.55 3.56
C VAL A 124 -13.33 7.61 2.19
N GLU A 125 -13.64 8.79 1.69
CA GLU A 125 -14.21 8.97 0.34
C GLU A 125 -13.24 8.53 -0.74
N MET A 126 -11.97 8.94 -0.64
CA MET A 126 -10.92 8.56 -1.59
C MET A 126 -10.71 7.05 -1.62
N LEU A 127 -10.57 6.41 -0.46
CA LEU A 127 -10.42 4.97 -0.38
C LEU A 127 -11.66 4.24 -0.90
N THR A 128 -12.86 4.72 -0.57
CA THR A 128 -14.11 4.16 -1.12
C THR A 128 -14.13 4.22 -2.65
N LYS A 129 -13.64 5.30 -3.22
CA LYS A 129 -13.59 5.49 -4.66
C LYS A 129 -12.56 4.58 -5.31
N ALA A 130 -11.36 4.45 -4.74
CA ALA A 130 -10.35 3.51 -5.23
C ALA A 130 -10.89 2.07 -5.25
N VAL A 131 -11.52 1.63 -4.16
CA VAL A 131 -12.18 0.31 -4.06
C VAL A 131 -13.29 0.17 -5.10
N THR A 132 -14.13 1.19 -5.26
CA THR A 132 -15.22 1.15 -6.23
C THR A 132 -14.71 1.04 -7.67
N ILE A 133 -13.67 1.80 -8.04
CA ILE A 133 -13.03 1.73 -9.36
C ILE A 133 -12.53 0.32 -9.66
N LEU A 134 -11.89 -0.35 -8.69
CA LEU A 134 -11.38 -1.71 -8.88
C LEU A 134 -12.50 -2.74 -9.07
N MET A 135 -13.64 -2.55 -8.38
CA MET A 135 -14.77 -3.49 -8.36
C MET A 135 -15.75 -3.33 -9.51
N GLU A 136 -15.87 -2.13 -10.10
CA GLU A 136 -16.83 -1.85 -11.17
C GLU A 136 -16.45 -2.55 -12.47
N GLU A 137 -17.46 -3.01 -13.22
CA GLU A 137 -17.25 -3.43 -14.59
C GLU A 137 -17.01 -2.19 -15.48
N PRO A 138 -16.16 -2.32 -16.53
CA PRO A 138 -15.91 -1.21 -17.43
C PRO A 138 -17.23 -0.80 -18.12
N SER A 139 -17.70 0.42 -17.85
CA SER A 139 -18.77 1.00 -18.63
C SER A 139 -18.21 1.50 -19.97
N THR A 140 -18.97 1.36 -21.04
CA THR A 140 -18.60 1.77 -22.41
C THR A 140 -18.33 3.27 -22.58
N LEU A 141 -18.54 4.07 -21.54
CA LEU A 141 -18.27 5.52 -21.47
C LEU A 141 -17.08 5.80 -20.55
N ALA A 142 -15.94 5.17 -20.81
CA ALA A 142 -14.74 5.34 -20.02
C ALA A 142 -14.08 6.71 -20.24
N THR A 143 -14.48 7.70 -19.46
CA THR A 143 -13.54 8.74 -19.01
C THR A 143 -12.40 8.04 -18.27
N GLY A 144 -11.15 8.45 -18.46
CA GLY A 144 -9.97 7.81 -17.85
C GLY A 144 -10.16 7.50 -16.36
N ILE A 145 -9.53 6.45 -15.87
CA ILE A 145 -9.69 6.01 -14.46
C ILE A 145 -9.39 7.16 -13.52
N MET A 146 -8.40 7.98 -13.86
CA MET A 146 -7.99 9.14 -13.08
C MET A 146 -8.98 10.29 -13.13
N ASP A 147 -9.70 10.52 -14.25
CA ASP A 147 -10.76 11.52 -14.30
C ASP A 147 -11.90 11.22 -13.32
N GLN A 148 -12.19 9.93 -13.13
CA GLN A 148 -13.16 9.49 -12.13
C GLN A 148 -12.62 9.72 -10.71
N TYR A 149 -11.31 9.51 -10.50
CA TYR A 149 -10.67 9.68 -9.20
C TYR A 149 -10.55 11.16 -8.82
N HIS A 150 -10.14 12.05 -9.72
CA HIS A 150 -9.96 13.49 -9.48
C HIS A 150 -11.25 14.28 -9.21
N ARG A 151 -12.40 13.83 -9.67
CA ARG A 151 -13.69 14.56 -9.47
C ARG A 151 -14.14 14.69 -8.01
N VAL A 152 -13.48 14.01 -7.05
CA VAL A 152 -13.82 14.08 -5.62
C VAL A 152 -12.94 15.08 -4.86
N THR A 153 -11.82 15.48 -5.44
CA THR A 153 -10.82 16.29 -4.75
C THR A 153 -11.06 17.78 -4.91
N GLY A 154 -11.82 18.37 -4.00
CA GLY A 154 -11.86 19.83 -3.80
C GLY A 154 -10.57 20.32 -3.12
N ALA A 155 -10.23 21.58 -3.33
CA ALA A 155 -8.90 22.18 -3.24
C ALA A 155 -8.20 22.32 -1.87
N GLU A 156 -8.62 21.68 -0.78
CA GLU A 156 -8.02 21.91 0.54
C GLU A 156 -7.67 20.59 1.27
N TYR A 157 -6.66 19.85 0.77
CA TYR A 157 -6.13 18.70 1.50
C TYR A 157 -4.95 19.08 2.40
N ARG A 158 -4.97 18.58 3.65
CA ARG A 158 -3.80 18.58 4.53
C ARG A 158 -2.75 17.60 3.99
N TYR A 159 -1.47 17.79 4.30
CA TYR A 159 -0.37 16.94 3.82
C TYR A 159 -0.58 15.42 4.08
N ALA A 160 -1.16 15.05 5.21
CA ALA A 160 -1.46 13.65 5.53
C ALA A 160 -2.51 13.03 4.58
N ASP A 161 -3.53 13.81 4.23
CA ASP A 161 -4.57 13.39 3.29
C ASP A 161 -3.99 13.24 1.88
N GLN A 162 -3.03 14.10 1.51
CA GLN A 162 -2.35 14.06 0.22
C GLN A 162 -1.47 12.81 0.06
N SER A 163 -0.78 12.36 1.12
CA SER A 163 0.02 11.12 1.07
C SER A 163 -0.87 9.89 0.83
N SER A 164 -2.00 9.78 1.55
CA SER A 164 -2.98 8.72 1.34
C SER A 164 -3.58 8.75 -0.06
N PHE A 165 -3.91 9.93 -0.55
CA PHE A 165 -4.44 10.14 -1.88
C PHE A 165 -3.44 9.71 -2.97
N ASN A 166 -2.21 10.23 -2.90
CA ASN A 166 -1.17 9.91 -3.87
C ASN A 166 -0.81 8.42 -3.87
N TYR A 167 -0.79 7.76 -2.70
CA TYR A 167 -0.58 6.32 -2.62
C TYR A 167 -1.66 5.54 -3.37
N GLN A 168 -2.94 5.81 -3.10
CA GLN A 168 -4.05 5.11 -3.76
C GLN A 168 -4.08 5.40 -5.27
N LYS A 169 -3.80 6.65 -5.66
CA LYS A 169 -3.66 7.07 -7.05
C LYS A 169 -2.54 6.29 -7.74
N LEU A 170 -1.37 6.20 -7.11
CA LEU A 170 -0.21 5.48 -7.60
C LEU A 170 -0.50 3.98 -7.79
N VAL A 171 -1.15 3.34 -6.81
CA VAL A 171 -1.58 1.93 -6.90
C VAL A 171 -2.49 1.72 -8.11
N LEU A 172 -3.52 2.56 -8.28
CA LEU A 172 -4.43 2.46 -9.43
C LEU A 172 -3.69 2.66 -10.76
N GLN A 173 -2.88 3.71 -10.89
CA GLN A 173 -2.11 3.99 -12.09
C GLN A 173 -1.15 2.85 -12.45
N THR A 174 -0.48 2.27 -11.46
CA THR A 174 0.40 1.10 -11.64
C THR A 174 -0.40 -0.12 -12.13
N LEU A 175 -1.51 -0.43 -11.46
CA LEU A 175 -2.36 -1.57 -11.85
C LEU A 175 -2.96 -1.43 -13.25
N PHE A 176 -3.30 -0.22 -13.69
CA PHE A 176 -3.89 0.02 -15.00
C PHE A 176 -2.88 0.47 -16.07
N GLU A 177 -1.58 0.39 -15.76
CA GLU A 177 -0.47 0.69 -16.68
C GLU A 177 -0.51 2.11 -17.26
N GLU A 178 -0.98 3.09 -16.47
CA GLU A 178 -0.90 4.52 -16.79
C GLU A 178 0.50 5.05 -16.46
N ASN A 179 1.54 4.51 -17.13
CA ASN A 179 2.94 4.62 -16.73
C ASN A 179 3.47 6.05 -16.60
N GLU A 180 3.10 6.96 -17.52
CA GLU A 180 3.52 8.36 -17.45
C GLU A 180 2.88 9.07 -16.24
N ALA A 181 1.58 8.90 -16.05
CA ALA A 181 0.87 9.47 -14.91
C ALA A 181 1.33 8.86 -13.57
N ALA A 182 1.65 7.55 -13.55
CA ALA A 182 2.21 6.88 -12.39
C ALA A 182 3.59 7.44 -12.01
N ARG A 183 4.45 7.69 -13.01
CA ARG A 183 5.77 8.33 -12.83
C ARG A 183 5.64 9.74 -12.23
N GLU A 184 4.75 10.57 -12.78
CA GLU A 184 4.50 11.92 -12.25
C GLU A 184 4.04 11.86 -10.79
N THR A 185 3.06 10.99 -10.47
CA THR A 185 2.58 10.79 -9.12
C THR A 185 3.66 10.28 -8.18
N ALA A 186 4.56 9.40 -8.66
CA ALA A 186 5.70 8.91 -7.89
C ALA A 186 6.64 10.04 -7.51
N PHE A 187 7.02 10.93 -8.45
CA PHE A 187 7.87 12.08 -8.14
C PHE A 187 7.20 13.08 -7.21
N GLU A 188 5.91 13.37 -7.38
CA GLU A 188 5.15 14.19 -6.43
C GLU A 188 5.20 13.60 -5.02
N MET A 189 5.00 12.30 -4.89
CA MET A 189 5.01 11.61 -3.61
C MET A 189 6.40 11.58 -2.97
N ILE A 190 7.47 11.30 -3.75
CA ILE A 190 8.85 11.35 -3.30
C ILE A 190 9.20 12.75 -2.74
N ASN A 191 8.79 13.82 -3.43
CA ASN A 191 9.02 15.19 -2.97
C ASN A 191 8.24 15.51 -1.70
N LEU A 192 7.00 15.01 -1.58
CA LEU A 192 6.21 15.13 -0.35
C LEU A 192 6.89 14.43 0.82
N MET A 193 7.39 13.19 0.63
CA MET A 193 8.08 12.39 1.64
C MET A 193 9.39 13.03 2.14
N LYS A 194 10.06 13.86 1.33
CA LYS A 194 11.24 14.65 1.76
C LYS A 194 10.89 15.73 2.77
N THR A 195 9.68 16.27 2.67
CA THR A 195 9.22 17.38 3.51
C THR A 195 8.41 16.90 4.71
N TYR A 196 7.65 15.83 4.53
CA TYR A 196 6.73 15.30 5.53
C TYR A 196 6.77 13.77 5.54
N LYS A 197 6.97 13.16 6.70
CA LYS A 197 6.95 11.70 6.88
C LYS A 197 5.57 11.22 7.30
N HIS A 198 5.08 10.19 6.62
CA HIS A 198 3.82 9.54 6.94
C HIS A 198 4.06 8.08 7.38
N ALA A 199 3.92 7.81 8.67
CA ALA A 199 4.40 6.63 9.37
C ALA A 199 4.16 5.29 8.65
N PHE A 200 2.95 5.00 8.16
CA PHE A 200 2.67 3.72 7.53
C PHE A 200 2.62 3.78 5.99
N ILE A 201 2.42 4.94 5.41
CA ILE A 201 2.35 5.08 3.95
C ILE A 201 3.74 5.00 3.34
N ASP A 202 4.69 5.80 3.87
CA ASP A 202 6.03 5.91 3.31
C ASP A 202 6.75 4.55 3.17
N PRO A 203 6.83 3.70 4.20
CA PRO A 203 7.51 2.41 4.08
C PRO A 203 6.82 1.46 3.08
N LEU A 204 5.48 1.48 3.00
CA LEU A 204 4.72 0.63 2.08
C LEU A 204 4.71 1.17 0.64
N ALA A 205 4.88 2.48 0.46
CA ALA A 205 4.88 3.11 -0.86
C ALA A 205 6.12 2.80 -1.69
N ASN A 206 7.29 2.52 -1.05
CA ASN A 206 8.56 2.30 -1.77
C ASN A 206 8.44 1.26 -2.90
N CYS A 207 7.64 0.23 -2.73
CA CYS A 207 7.38 -0.77 -3.77
C CYS A 207 6.69 -0.14 -4.98
N TYR A 208 5.54 0.49 -4.79
CA TYR A 208 4.76 1.07 -5.90
C TYR A 208 5.47 2.28 -6.53
N LEU A 209 6.20 3.08 -5.75
CA LEU A 209 7.07 4.15 -6.29
C LEU A 209 8.09 3.56 -7.26
N SER A 210 8.78 2.51 -6.85
CA SER A 210 9.80 1.85 -7.68
C SER A 210 9.18 1.21 -8.92
N LEU A 211 8.06 0.50 -8.79
CA LEU A 211 7.38 -0.13 -9.92
C LEU A 211 6.91 0.91 -10.95
N ALA A 212 6.34 2.03 -10.51
CA ALA A 212 5.90 3.12 -11.39
C ALA A 212 7.07 3.77 -12.14
N LEU A 213 8.19 4.01 -11.45
CA LEU A 213 9.40 4.56 -12.04
C LEU A 213 10.03 3.60 -13.05
N LEU A 214 10.15 2.31 -12.71
CA LEU A 214 10.73 1.28 -13.59
C LEU A 214 9.87 1.01 -14.83
N ALA A 215 8.53 1.08 -14.70
CA ALA A 215 7.62 0.92 -15.83
C ALA A 215 7.77 2.04 -16.88
N ALA A 216 8.24 3.22 -16.49
CA ALA A 216 8.47 4.35 -17.38
C ALA A 216 9.85 4.35 -18.03
N CYS A 217 10.81 3.53 -17.58
CA CYS A 217 12.21 3.55 -18.01
C CYS A 217 12.43 3.38 -19.52
N ASP A 218 11.55 2.67 -20.21
CA ASP A 218 11.67 2.43 -21.65
C ASP A 218 11.17 3.62 -22.49
N GLN A 219 10.51 4.61 -21.86
CA GLN A 219 9.89 5.76 -22.53
C GLN A 219 10.60 7.08 -22.24
N VAL A 220 11.65 7.08 -21.40
CA VAL A 220 12.37 8.28 -20.97
C VAL A 220 13.78 8.35 -21.58
N PRO A 221 14.36 9.57 -21.72
CA PRO A 221 15.74 9.73 -22.16
C PRO A 221 16.76 9.06 -21.21
N LYS A 222 17.93 8.69 -21.74
CA LYS A 222 18.97 7.97 -20.99
C LYS A 222 19.35 8.65 -19.66
N GLY A 223 19.51 9.98 -19.63
CA GLY A 223 19.86 10.70 -18.40
C GLY A 223 18.77 10.58 -17.32
N GLU A 224 17.49 10.66 -17.69
CA GLU A 224 16.38 10.47 -16.77
C GLU A 224 16.27 9.02 -16.29
N LYS A 225 16.57 8.04 -17.16
CA LYS A 225 16.63 6.62 -16.76
C LYS A 225 17.68 6.39 -15.67
N GLU A 226 18.85 7.04 -15.76
CA GLU A 226 19.90 6.95 -14.73
C GLU A 226 19.45 7.55 -13.39
N GLU A 227 18.72 8.67 -13.41
CA GLU A 227 18.12 9.27 -12.20
C GLU A 227 17.07 8.35 -11.57
N ILE A 228 16.20 7.76 -12.39
CA ILE A 228 15.20 6.78 -11.94
C ILE A 228 15.88 5.58 -11.27
N LEU A 229 16.89 5.00 -11.89
CA LEU A 229 17.61 3.85 -11.34
C LEU A 229 18.31 4.18 -10.02
N THR A 230 18.83 5.39 -9.87
CA THR A 230 19.40 5.87 -8.60
C THR A 230 18.30 5.95 -7.52
N GLN A 231 17.15 6.54 -7.85
CA GLN A 231 16.02 6.64 -6.89
C GLN A 231 15.47 5.26 -6.50
N VAL A 232 15.39 4.32 -7.46
CA VAL A 232 14.97 2.94 -7.18
C VAL A 232 16.01 2.22 -6.32
N HIS A 233 17.29 2.49 -6.49
CA HIS A 233 18.33 1.95 -5.61
C HIS A 233 18.13 2.38 -4.14
N ASP A 234 17.88 3.66 -3.89
CA ASP A 234 17.60 4.18 -2.53
C ASP A 234 16.34 3.52 -1.92
N HIS A 235 15.30 3.30 -2.74
CA HIS A 235 14.10 2.57 -2.30
C HIS A 235 14.41 1.11 -1.98
N GLN A 236 15.27 0.43 -2.77
CA GLN A 236 15.65 -0.95 -2.53
C GLN A 236 16.50 -1.11 -1.25
N GLU A 237 17.41 -0.18 -0.96
CA GLU A 237 18.13 -0.18 0.33
C GLU A 237 17.16 -0.04 1.51
N THR A 238 16.13 0.78 1.36
CA THR A 238 15.09 0.93 2.38
C THR A 238 14.24 -0.34 2.52
N LEU A 239 13.80 -0.92 1.40
CA LEU A 239 13.03 -2.16 1.38
C LEU A 239 13.82 -3.36 1.94
N GLU A 240 15.12 -3.42 1.68
CA GLU A 240 16.01 -4.46 2.24
C GLU A 240 16.06 -4.40 3.77
N LYS A 241 16.25 -3.21 4.35
CA LYS A 241 16.23 -3.00 5.80
C LYS A 241 14.87 -3.36 6.40
N LEU A 242 13.78 -2.93 5.75
CA LEU A 242 12.41 -3.26 6.15
C LEU A 242 12.13 -4.76 6.05
N ALA A 243 12.57 -5.41 4.98
CA ALA A 243 12.44 -6.86 4.77
C ALA A 243 13.23 -7.67 5.80
N HIS A 244 14.38 -7.16 6.22
CA HIS A 244 15.14 -7.77 7.31
C HIS A 244 14.41 -7.67 8.66
N SER A 245 13.75 -6.57 8.93
CA SER A 245 13.01 -6.33 10.18
C SER A 245 11.63 -7.02 10.22
N ALA A 246 10.85 -6.93 9.14
CA ALA A 246 9.51 -7.50 9.02
C ALA A 246 9.34 -8.20 7.66
N PRO A 247 9.95 -9.38 7.47
CA PRO A 247 9.94 -10.09 6.18
C PRO A 247 8.54 -10.39 5.68
N SER A 248 7.59 -10.66 6.56
CA SER A 248 6.19 -10.89 6.20
C SER A 248 5.54 -9.73 5.42
N ASN A 249 5.98 -8.49 5.68
CA ASN A 249 5.39 -7.30 5.05
C ASN A 249 6.16 -6.81 3.82
N TYR A 250 7.49 -7.07 3.76
CA TYR A 250 8.34 -6.33 2.82
C TYR A 250 9.20 -7.21 1.92
N LEU A 251 9.46 -8.49 2.27
CA LEU A 251 10.39 -9.31 1.50
C LEU A 251 9.87 -9.63 0.09
N HIS A 252 8.56 -9.86 -0.08
CA HIS A 252 7.95 -10.04 -1.39
C HIS A 252 8.02 -8.76 -2.24
N LYS A 253 7.87 -7.58 -1.62
CA LYS A 253 8.00 -6.27 -2.27
C LYS A 253 9.42 -6.02 -2.76
N TYR A 254 10.41 -6.33 -1.91
CA TYR A 254 11.83 -6.27 -2.27
C TYR A 254 12.12 -7.12 -3.52
N HIS A 255 11.70 -8.38 -3.52
CA HIS A 255 11.91 -9.28 -4.66
C HIS A 255 11.18 -8.80 -5.92
N LEU A 256 9.96 -8.29 -5.80
CA LEU A 256 9.19 -7.79 -6.95
C LEU A 256 9.88 -6.58 -7.61
N VAL A 257 10.32 -5.63 -6.81
CA VAL A 257 11.07 -4.46 -7.31
C VAL A 257 12.40 -4.88 -7.91
N GLU A 258 13.11 -5.85 -7.30
CA GLU A 258 14.39 -6.34 -7.81
C GLU A 258 14.23 -7.02 -9.18
N ALA A 259 13.17 -7.82 -9.37
CA ALA A 259 12.86 -8.42 -10.66
C ALA A 259 12.67 -7.36 -11.75
N GLU A 260 11.88 -6.33 -11.48
CA GLU A 260 11.65 -5.23 -12.42
C GLU A 260 12.92 -4.38 -12.67
N ARG A 261 13.74 -4.15 -11.65
CA ARG A 261 15.01 -3.45 -11.77
C ARG A 261 15.99 -4.21 -12.68
N MET A 262 16.14 -5.52 -12.44
CA MET A 262 16.97 -6.40 -13.26
C MET A 262 16.45 -6.50 -14.69
N ARG A 263 15.14 -6.55 -14.90
CA ARG A 263 14.52 -6.48 -16.23
C ARG A 263 14.95 -5.22 -16.99
N VAL A 264 14.90 -4.06 -16.34
CA VAL A 264 15.29 -2.76 -16.94
C VAL A 264 16.80 -2.67 -17.23
N LEU A 265 17.62 -3.34 -16.43
CA LEU A 265 19.07 -3.43 -16.61
C LEU A 265 19.47 -4.45 -17.68
N GLY A 266 18.61 -5.41 -18.00
CA GLY A 266 18.87 -6.47 -18.97
C GLY A 266 19.71 -7.62 -18.40
N ASP A 267 19.51 -7.93 -17.13
CA ASP A 267 20.18 -9.04 -16.44
C ASP A 267 19.71 -10.42 -16.99
N GLU A 268 20.33 -11.49 -16.49
CA GLU A 268 20.04 -12.86 -16.94
C GLU A 268 18.60 -13.29 -16.65
N PRO A 269 17.86 -13.84 -17.65
CA PRO A 269 16.45 -14.18 -17.51
C PRO A 269 16.12 -15.10 -16.32
N ASP A 270 16.96 -16.09 -16.03
CA ASP A 270 16.74 -17.04 -14.94
C ASP A 270 16.80 -16.34 -13.57
N ILE A 271 17.65 -15.32 -13.42
CA ILE A 271 17.75 -14.54 -12.19
C ILE A 271 16.54 -13.65 -12.03
N ILE A 272 16.08 -13.01 -13.09
CA ILE A 272 14.86 -12.18 -13.10
C ILE A 272 13.64 -13.03 -12.69
N MET A 273 13.46 -14.20 -13.32
CA MET A 273 12.37 -15.10 -13.01
C MET A 273 12.44 -15.65 -11.59
N HIS A 274 13.65 -15.95 -11.07
CA HIS A 274 13.82 -16.32 -9.68
C HIS A 274 13.26 -15.26 -8.72
N HIS A 275 13.49 -13.98 -8.99
CA HIS A 275 12.96 -12.89 -8.16
C HIS A 275 11.44 -12.76 -8.27
N TYR A 276 10.83 -12.91 -9.45
CA TYR A 276 9.37 -12.97 -9.58
C TYR A 276 8.77 -14.14 -8.80
N ASP A 277 9.32 -15.34 -8.94
CA ASP A 277 8.84 -16.53 -8.23
C ASP A 277 8.94 -16.38 -6.72
N ARG A 278 10.02 -15.77 -6.24
CA ARG A 278 10.17 -15.45 -4.80
C ARG A 278 9.14 -14.43 -4.34
N ALA A 279 8.89 -13.38 -5.12
CA ALA A 279 7.87 -12.39 -4.79
C ALA A 279 6.47 -13.03 -4.72
N ILE A 280 6.11 -13.86 -5.70
CA ILE A 280 4.82 -14.59 -5.76
C ILE A 280 4.66 -15.50 -4.54
N ALA A 281 5.67 -16.34 -4.26
CA ALA A 281 5.61 -17.30 -3.15
C ALA A 281 5.45 -16.60 -1.79
N LEU A 282 6.23 -15.54 -1.54
CA LEU A 282 6.19 -14.78 -0.30
C LEU A 282 4.91 -13.94 -0.15
N ALA A 283 4.38 -13.37 -1.22
CA ALA A 283 3.11 -12.66 -1.20
C ALA A 283 1.95 -13.62 -0.87
N ARG A 284 1.95 -14.82 -1.45
CA ARG A 284 0.99 -15.91 -1.13
C ARG A 284 1.09 -16.33 0.32
N GLU A 285 2.30 -16.62 0.81
CA GLU A 285 2.55 -17.06 2.19
C GLU A 285 2.03 -16.06 3.22
N ASN A 286 2.13 -14.77 2.92
CA ASN A 286 1.76 -13.69 3.83
C ASN A 286 0.40 -13.02 3.49
N GLU A 287 -0.40 -13.66 2.63
CA GLU A 287 -1.78 -13.26 2.28
C GLU A 287 -1.90 -11.89 1.58
N PHE A 288 -0.87 -11.42 0.87
CA PHE A 288 -0.94 -10.22 0.04
C PHE A 288 -1.46 -10.55 -1.37
N ILE A 289 -2.72 -10.98 -1.46
CA ILE A 289 -3.33 -11.51 -2.69
C ILE A 289 -3.24 -10.56 -3.89
N HIS A 290 -3.38 -9.26 -3.68
CA HIS A 290 -3.30 -8.24 -4.72
C HIS A 290 -1.88 -8.05 -5.26
N GLU A 291 -0.86 -8.23 -4.41
CA GLU A 291 0.55 -8.15 -4.81
C GLU A 291 1.04 -9.49 -5.38
N GLU A 292 0.49 -10.62 -4.94
CA GLU A 292 0.65 -11.91 -5.62
C GLU A 292 0.10 -11.84 -7.05
N ALA A 293 -1.10 -11.25 -7.24
CA ALA A 293 -1.68 -11.03 -8.55
C ALA A 293 -0.78 -10.15 -9.43
N LEU A 294 -0.31 -9.03 -8.90
CA LEU A 294 0.58 -8.10 -9.62
C LEU A 294 1.91 -8.77 -9.99
N ALA A 295 2.52 -9.52 -9.08
CA ALA A 295 3.78 -10.23 -9.36
C ALA A 295 3.61 -11.27 -10.47
N ASN A 296 2.51 -12.04 -10.47
CA ASN A 296 2.17 -12.96 -11.55
C ASN A 296 1.94 -12.24 -12.89
N GLU A 297 1.26 -11.09 -12.88
CA GLU A 297 1.04 -10.27 -14.08
C GLU A 297 2.36 -9.76 -14.67
N LEU A 298 3.27 -9.23 -13.83
CA LEU A 298 4.57 -8.71 -14.28
C LEU A 298 5.46 -9.83 -14.81
N ALA A 299 5.49 -11.00 -14.15
CA ALA A 299 6.19 -12.19 -14.64
C ALA A 299 5.64 -12.66 -15.99
N ALA A 300 4.31 -12.71 -16.15
CA ALA A 300 3.68 -13.05 -17.42
C ALA A 300 4.10 -12.08 -18.53
N ARG A 301 4.06 -10.78 -18.26
CA ARG A 301 4.46 -9.73 -19.20
C ARG A 301 5.93 -9.85 -19.60
N TYR A 302 6.81 -10.14 -18.65
CA TYR A 302 8.22 -10.37 -18.92
C TYR A 302 8.42 -11.57 -19.88
N LEU A 303 7.79 -12.72 -19.60
CA LEU A 303 7.89 -13.92 -20.43
C LEU A 303 7.32 -13.73 -21.84
N LEU A 304 6.24 -12.96 -21.98
CA LEU A 304 5.67 -12.63 -23.28
C LEU A 304 6.69 -11.85 -24.14
N ASN A 305 7.41 -10.91 -23.54
CA ASN A 305 8.44 -10.12 -24.24
C ASN A 305 9.71 -10.94 -24.57
N GLN A 306 9.89 -12.13 -23.96
CA GLN A 306 11.00 -13.05 -24.22
C GLN A 306 10.63 -14.17 -25.20
N ASP A 307 9.46 -14.12 -25.87
CA ASP A 307 8.91 -15.17 -26.74
C ASP A 307 8.74 -16.54 -26.05
N GLN A 308 8.66 -16.56 -24.70
CA GLN A 308 8.48 -17.76 -23.90
C GLN A 308 7.00 -18.03 -23.64
N SER A 309 6.21 -18.25 -24.69
CA SER A 309 4.75 -18.37 -24.64
C SER A 309 4.22 -19.53 -23.79
N HIS A 310 5.01 -20.59 -23.56
CA HIS A 310 4.56 -21.77 -22.80
C HIS A 310 4.36 -21.49 -21.29
N ALA A 311 5.24 -20.70 -20.66
CA ALA A 311 5.14 -20.36 -19.23
C ALA A 311 4.24 -19.14 -18.95
N TYR A 312 4.17 -18.20 -19.91
CA TYR A 312 3.33 -17.01 -19.84
C TYR A 312 1.89 -17.28 -19.41
N GLY A 313 1.23 -18.30 -20.02
CA GLY A 313 -0.17 -18.60 -19.79
C GLY A 313 -0.49 -18.98 -18.35
N SER A 314 0.41 -19.67 -17.65
CA SER A 314 0.21 -20.07 -16.25
C SER A 314 0.26 -18.87 -15.30
N TYR A 315 1.23 -17.98 -15.47
CA TYR A 315 1.32 -16.77 -14.67
C TYR A 315 0.14 -15.81 -14.89
N LEU A 316 -0.28 -15.63 -16.16
CA LEU A 316 -1.45 -14.80 -16.46
C LEU A 316 -2.74 -15.38 -15.85
N HIS A 317 -2.91 -16.71 -15.89
CA HIS A 317 -4.05 -17.37 -15.27
C HIS A 317 -4.06 -17.14 -13.75
N SER A 318 -2.93 -17.36 -13.08
CA SER A 318 -2.80 -17.11 -11.64
C SER A 318 -3.05 -15.65 -11.28
N ALA A 319 -2.59 -14.69 -12.09
CA ALA A 319 -2.88 -13.28 -11.88
C ALA A 319 -4.39 -13.00 -11.93
N ILE A 320 -5.10 -13.56 -12.92
CA ILE A 320 -6.56 -13.40 -13.06
C ILE A 320 -7.31 -14.00 -11.87
N GLU A 321 -6.96 -15.23 -11.45
CA GLU A 321 -7.58 -15.90 -10.30
C GLU A 321 -7.38 -15.10 -8.99
N ASN A 322 -6.19 -14.56 -8.78
CA ASN A 322 -5.88 -13.76 -7.61
C ASN A 322 -6.62 -12.41 -7.63
N TYR A 323 -6.71 -11.73 -8.78
CA TYR A 323 -7.51 -10.52 -8.91
C TYR A 323 -9.02 -10.79 -8.75
N GLU A 324 -9.50 -11.96 -9.17
CA GLU A 324 -10.88 -12.39 -8.95
C GLU A 324 -11.17 -12.60 -7.47
N SER A 325 -10.29 -13.29 -6.76
CA SER A 325 -10.37 -13.52 -5.33
C SER A 325 -10.26 -12.22 -4.52
N TRP A 326 -9.47 -11.26 -5.00
CA TRP A 326 -9.42 -9.92 -4.41
C TRP A 326 -10.70 -9.10 -4.68
N GLY A 327 -11.43 -9.39 -5.78
CA GLY A 327 -12.64 -8.70 -6.21
C GLY A 327 -12.40 -7.57 -7.21
N ALA A 328 -11.24 -7.49 -7.86
CA ALA A 328 -10.84 -6.42 -8.78
C ALA A 328 -11.34 -6.66 -10.21
N LYS A 329 -12.67 -6.68 -10.42
CA LYS A 329 -13.32 -7.01 -11.70
C LYS A 329 -12.85 -6.14 -12.87
N ARG A 330 -12.67 -4.83 -12.64
CA ARG A 330 -12.20 -3.90 -13.68
C ARG A 330 -10.77 -4.22 -14.11
N LYS A 331 -9.89 -4.60 -13.17
CA LYS A 331 -8.53 -5.02 -13.49
C LYS A 331 -8.50 -6.30 -14.32
N ILE A 332 -9.35 -7.26 -14.00
CA ILE A 332 -9.51 -8.50 -14.80
C ILE A 332 -9.95 -8.16 -16.23
N ALA A 333 -10.94 -7.28 -16.39
CA ALA A 333 -11.39 -6.86 -17.72
C ALA A 333 -10.28 -6.13 -18.50
N HIS A 334 -9.48 -5.29 -17.82
CA HIS A 334 -8.31 -4.63 -18.39
C HIS A 334 -7.27 -5.66 -18.89
N LEU A 335 -6.91 -6.66 -18.07
CA LEU A 335 -6.00 -7.73 -18.49
C LEU A 335 -6.54 -8.52 -19.69
N LYS A 336 -7.80 -8.93 -19.63
CA LYS A 336 -8.43 -9.67 -20.75
C LYS A 336 -8.41 -8.89 -22.04
N SER A 337 -8.63 -7.58 -22.01
CA SER A 337 -8.60 -6.73 -23.22
C SER A 337 -7.22 -6.58 -23.85
N ARG A 338 -6.13 -6.88 -23.09
CA ARG A 338 -4.74 -6.79 -23.58
C ARG A 338 -4.14 -8.10 -24.05
N HIS A 339 -4.70 -9.22 -23.59
CA HIS A 339 -4.09 -10.53 -23.78
C HIS A 339 -5.00 -11.51 -24.54
N PHE A 340 -6.26 -11.17 -24.75
CA PHE A 340 -7.26 -11.95 -25.48
C PHE A 340 -8.03 -11.10 -26.48
#